data_3373bf19204550b4d801676a105a9493
#
_entry.id   3373bf19204550b4d801676a105a9493
#
_cell.length_a   1.000
_cell.length_b   1.000
_cell.length_c   1.000
_cell.angle_alpha   90.00
_cell.angle_beta   90.00
_cell.angle_gamma   90.00
#
_symmetry.space_group_name_H-M   'P 1'
#
loop_
_entity.id
_entity.type
_entity.pdbx_description
1 polymer ?
#
loop_
_entity_poly.entity_id
_entity_poly.type
_entity_poly.pdbx_seq_one_letter_code
_entity_poly.pdbx_strand_id
1 'polypeptide(L)'
;MTAPSKPCLSCGRTMAWRKAWADNFDEVRYCSAACRKRKVRPIDRALERAILDLLDRRARGATICPSEAARAVAGADADEATWRELLEPARRAARRLVHRDEVVITQKGREVDPSTAKGPIRIRRTP
;
A
#
# COMPACT_ATOMS: atom_id res chain seq x y z
N MET A 1 0.01 -28.06 -3.31
CA MET A 1 -0.17 -26.88 -4.20
C MET A 1 -0.79 -25.74 -3.42
N THR A 2 -0.19 -24.57 -3.52
CA THR A 2 -0.78 -23.36 -2.94
C THR A 2 -1.96 -22.91 -3.79
N ALA A 3 -3.03 -22.48 -3.15
CA ALA A 3 -4.16 -21.89 -3.85
C ALA A 3 -3.70 -20.62 -4.58
N PRO A 4 -4.30 -20.30 -5.75
CA PRO A 4 -3.96 -19.05 -6.45
C PRO A 4 -4.22 -17.84 -5.57
N SER A 5 -3.41 -16.80 -5.75
CA SER A 5 -3.59 -15.54 -5.05
C SER A 5 -3.23 -14.38 -5.96
N LYS A 6 -3.76 -13.21 -5.66
CA LYS A 6 -3.46 -11.98 -6.38
C LYS A 6 -3.75 -10.76 -5.50
N PRO A 7 -3.18 -9.60 -5.82
CA PRO A 7 -3.45 -8.40 -5.01
C PRO A 7 -4.82 -7.81 -5.29
N CYS A 8 -5.44 -7.25 -4.26
CA CYS A 8 -6.58 -6.36 -4.43
C CYS A 8 -6.09 -5.07 -5.10
N LEU A 9 -6.72 -4.66 -6.18
CA LEU A 9 -6.27 -3.47 -6.94
C LEU A 9 -6.45 -2.17 -6.16
N SER A 10 -7.32 -2.13 -5.16
CA SER A 10 -7.51 -0.93 -4.34
C SER A 10 -6.60 -0.92 -3.11
N CYS A 11 -6.73 -1.90 -2.22
CA CYS A 11 -6.02 -1.86 -0.94
C CYS A 11 -4.65 -2.54 -0.96
N GLY A 12 -4.34 -3.30 -2.00
CA GLY A 12 -3.05 -3.97 -2.15
C GLY A 12 -2.86 -5.24 -1.33
N ARG A 13 -3.86 -5.64 -0.54
CA ARG A 13 -3.75 -6.89 0.21
C ARG A 13 -3.88 -8.08 -0.72
N THR A 14 -3.20 -9.16 -0.38
CA THR A 14 -3.28 -10.40 -1.15
C THR A 14 -4.64 -11.05 -0.95
N MET A 15 -5.29 -11.39 -2.07
CA MET A 15 -6.54 -12.14 -2.08
C MET A 15 -6.23 -13.59 -2.39
N ALA A 16 -6.48 -14.48 -1.43
CA ALA A 16 -6.39 -15.93 -1.66
C ALA A 16 -7.68 -16.43 -2.33
N TRP A 17 -7.53 -17.45 -3.17
CA TRP A 17 -8.67 -18.07 -3.80
C TRP A 17 -9.69 -18.54 -2.75
N ARG A 18 -10.97 -18.36 -3.04
CA ARG A 18 -12.08 -18.85 -2.20
C ARG A 18 -13.06 -19.62 -3.08
N LYS A 19 -13.74 -20.59 -2.47
CA LYS A 19 -14.73 -21.40 -3.18
C LYS A 19 -15.81 -20.54 -3.84
N ALA A 20 -16.20 -19.44 -3.21
CA ALA A 20 -17.17 -18.50 -3.78
C ALA A 20 -16.71 -17.92 -5.12
N TRP A 21 -15.41 -17.95 -5.40
CA TRP A 21 -14.82 -17.41 -6.64
C TRP A 21 -14.38 -18.51 -7.61
N ALA A 22 -14.83 -19.76 -7.41
CA ALA A 22 -14.37 -20.90 -8.21
C ALA A 22 -14.52 -20.69 -9.71
N ASP A 23 -15.62 -20.05 -10.14
CA ASP A 23 -15.95 -19.87 -11.54
C ASP A 23 -15.46 -18.55 -12.12
N ASN A 24 -15.03 -17.59 -11.30
CA ASN A 24 -14.73 -16.24 -11.76
C ASN A 24 -13.53 -15.57 -11.07
N PHE A 25 -12.62 -16.36 -10.47
CA PHE A 25 -11.47 -15.79 -9.76
C PHE A 25 -10.64 -14.86 -10.66
N ASP A 26 -10.48 -15.20 -11.94
CA ASP A 26 -9.73 -14.38 -12.87
C ASP A 26 -10.33 -13.00 -13.07
N GLU A 27 -11.63 -12.84 -12.84
CA GLU A 27 -12.34 -11.58 -12.98
C GLU A 27 -12.40 -10.79 -11.67
N VAL A 28 -12.11 -11.42 -10.54
CA VAL A 28 -12.13 -10.75 -9.24
C VAL A 28 -10.93 -9.81 -9.13
N ARG A 29 -11.20 -8.53 -8.90
CA ARG A 29 -10.16 -7.47 -8.83
C ARG A 29 -10.04 -6.85 -7.45
N TYR A 30 -11.05 -6.99 -6.61
CA TYR A 30 -11.14 -6.33 -5.32
C TYR A 30 -11.51 -7.31 -4.23
N CYS A 31 -10.93 -7.10 -3.03
CA CYS A 31 -11.14 -8.01 -1.91
C CYS A 31 -12.51 -7.84 -1.22
N SER A 32 -13.20 -6.73 -1.48
CA SER A 32 -14.44 -6.40 -0.79
C SER A 32 -15.28 -5.44 -1.62
N ALA A 33 -16.55 -5.27 -1.23
CA ALA A 33 -17.41 -4.27 -1.83
C ALA A 33 -16.87 -2.85 -1.62
N ALA A 34 -16.30 -2.58 -0.45
CA ALA A 34 -15.71 -1.27 -0.15
C ALA A 34 -14.55 -0.96 -1.11
N CYS A 35 -13.66 -1.92 -1.35
CA CYS A 35 -12.56 -1.74 -2.29
C CYS A 35 -13.06 -1.59 -3.73
N ARG A 36 -14.07 -2.35 -4.11
CA ARG A 36 -14.67 -2.26 -5.44
C ARG A 36 -15.29 -0.87 -5.67
N LYS A 37 -15.90 -0.29 -4.66
CA LYS A 37 -16.47 1.05 -4.72
C LYS A 37 -15.37 2.12 -4.73
N ARG A 38 -14.33 1.96 -3.91
CA ARG A 38 -13.23 2.91 -3.78
C ARG A 38 -12.33 2.95 -5.01
N LYS A 39 -11.96 1.78 -5.54
CA LYS A 39 -11.00 1.65 -6.65
C LYS A 39 -9.66 2.32 -6.31
N VAL A 40 -9.03 2.96 -7.28
CA VAL A 40 -7.83 3.78 -7.08
C VAL A 40 -8.13 5.17 -7.63
N ARG A 41 -8.05 6.18 -6.77
CA ARG A 41 -8.38 7.56 -7.09
C ARG A 41 -7.11 8.35 -7.37
N PRO A 42 -7.21 9.57 -7.94
CA PRO A 42 -6.01 10.40 -8.17
C PRO A 42 -5.17 10.62 -6.92
N ILE A 43 -5.80 10.81 -5.76
CA ILE A 43 -5.06 10.98 -4.49
C ILE A 43 -4.28 9.73 -4.12
N ASP A 44 -4.80 8.55 -4.45
CA ASP A 44 -4.10 7.29 -4.19
C ASP A 44 -2.84 7.20 -5.04
N ARG A 45 -2.90 7.63 -6.30
CA ARG A 45 -1.72 7.70 -7.18
C ARG A 45 -0.72 8.75 -6.68
N ALA A 46 -1.22 9.88 -6.17
CA ALA A 46 -0.34 10.90 -5.59
C ALA A 46 0.44 10.36 -4.40
N LEU A 47 -0.20 9.54 -3.56
CA LEU A 47 0.47 8.89 -2.43
C LEU A 47 1.55 7.92 -2.91
N GLU A 48 1.30 7.14 -3.95
CA GLU A 48 2.31 6.27 -4.54
C GLU A 48 3.53 7.08 -5.00
N ARG A 49 3.30 8.16 -5.73
CA ARG A 49 4.39 9.03 -6.20
C ARG A 49 5.15 9.66 -5.05
N ALA A 50 4.44 10.10 -4.00
CA ALA A 50 5.08 10.69 -2.83
C ALA A 50 6.00 9.70 -2.12
N ILE A 51 5.57 8.45 -1.97
CA ILE A 51 6.39 7.40 -1.38
C ILE A 51 7.69 7.24 -2.18
N LEU A 52 7.58 7.08 -3.49
CA LEU A 52 8.76 6.86 -4.34
C LEU A 52 9.68 8.08 -4.36
N ASP A 53 9.12 9.28 -4.46
CA ASP A 53 9.90 10.52 -4.45
C ASP A 53 10.68 10.70 -3.13
N LEU A 54 10.03 10.45 -2.01
CA LEU A 54 10.68 10.56 -0.70
C LEU A 54 11.83 9.56 -0.56
N LEU A 55 11.61 8.33 -1.00
CA LEU A 55 12.65 7.30 -0.95
C LEU A 55 13.82 7.62 -1.89
N ASP A 56 13.53 8.16 -3.07
CA ASP A 56 14.57 8.50 -4.05
C ASP A 56 15.44 9.67 -3.59
N ARG A 57 14.96 10.50 -2.67
CA ARG A 57 15.73 11.61 -2.09
C ARG A 57 16.61 11.20 -0.93
N ARG A 58 16.52 9.97 -0.48
CA ARG A 58 17.26 9.48 0.69
C ARG A 58 18.34 8.49 0.29
N ALA A 59 19.23 8.20 1.22
CA ALA A 59 20.28 7.23 1.01
C ALA A 59 19.69 5.86 0.69
N ARG A 60 20.41 5.09 -0.10
CA ARG A 60 20.03 3.72 -0.45
C ARG A 60 19.79 2.92 0.83
N GLY A 61 18.69 2.20 0.88
CA GLY A 61 18.34 1.40 2.05
C GLY A 61 17.63 2.15 3.16
N ALA A 62 17.49 3.48 3.03
CA ALA A 62 16.71 4.26 3.99
C ALA A 62 15.23 3.92 3.90
N THR A 63 14.52 4.16 5.01
CA THR A 63 13.08 3.89 5.08
C THR A 63 12.31 5.18 5.35
N ILE A 64 11.02 5.16 5.03
CA ILE A 64 10.09 6.21 5.41
C ILE A 64 8.92 5.62 6.17
N CYS A 65 8.24 6.47 6.94
CA CYS A 65 6.96 6.14 7.57
C CYS A 65 5.82 6.54 6.60
N PRO A 66 4.71 5.80 6.57
CA PRO A 66 3.55 6.22 5.76
C PRO A 66 3.10 7.64 6.05
N SER A 67 3.25 8.14 7.28
CA SER A 67 2.90 9.51 7.64
C SER A 67 3.68 10.55 6.84
N GLU A 68 4.90 10.25 6.43
CA GLU A 68 5.69 11.19 5.63
C GLU A 68 5.05 11.40 4.26
N ALA A 69 4.56 10.33 3.63
CA ALA A 69 3.85 10.44 2.36
C ALA A 69 2.51 11.14 2.54
N ALA A 70 1.78 10.81 3.61
CA ALA A 70 0.51 11.47 3.93
C ALA A 70 0.68 12.98 4.08
N ARG A 71 1.71 13.40 4.81
CA ARG A 71 2.00 14.83 5.01
C ARG A 71 2.42 15.51 3.71
N ALA A 72 3.22 14.83 2.90
CA ALA A 72 3.66 15.39 1.61
C ALA A 72 2.48 15.65 0.69
N VAL A 73 1.52 14.72 0.62
CA VAL A 73 0.33 14.87 -0.24
C VAL A 73 -0.65 15.89 0.34
N ALA A 74 -0.84 15.90 1.67
CA ALA A 74 -1.73 16.86 2.32
C ALA A 74 -1.24 18.30 2.19
N GLY A 75 0.08 18.50 2.14
CA GLY A 75 0.68 19.82 2.02
C GLY A 75 1.23 20.36 3.35
N ALA A 76 2.19 21.28 3.25
CA ALA A 76 2.91 21.80 4.40
C ALA A 76 2.00 22.52 5.41
N ASP A 77 0.90 23.11 4.93
CA ASP A 77 -0.02 23.88 5.78
C ASP A 77 -1.19 23.04 6.31
N ALA A 78 -1.24 21.75 5.98
CA ALA A 78 -2.31 20.90 6.44
C ALA A 78 -2.22 20.63 7.94
N ASP A 79 -3.37 20.64 8.62
CA ASP A 79 -3.40 20.28 10.03
C ASP A 79 -3.31 18.76 10.21
N GLU A 80 -3.15 18.35 11.48
CA GLU A 80 -2.98 16.95 11.82
C GLU A 80 -4.19 16.10 11.39
N ALA A 81 -5.40 16.60 11.56
CA ALA A 81 -6.59 15.87 11.17
C ALA A 81 -6.58 15.56 9.67
N THR A 82 -6.15 16.52 8.84
CA THR A 82 -6.12 16.35 7.39
C THR A 82 -5.14 15.28 6.96
N TRP A 83 -3.88 15.33 7.42
CA TRP A 83 -2.91 14.31 6.97
C TRP A 83 -3.17 12.95 7.63
N ARG A 84 -3.75 12.91 8.82
CA ARG A 84 -4.10 11.63 9.47
C ARG A 84 -5.13 10.84 8.67
N GLU A 85 -6.04 11.51 7.98
CA GLU A 85 -7.01 10.84 7.10
C GLU A 85 -6.32 10.14 5.94
N LEU A 86 -5.10 10.52 5.60
CA LEU A 86 -4.33 9.91 4.52
C LEU A 86 -3.42 8.77 4.98
N LEU A 87 -3.37 8.44 6.28
CA LEU A 87 -2.51 7.37 6.78
C LEU A 87 -2.89 6.01 6.19
N GLU A 88 -4.16 5.62 6.28
CA GLU A 88 -4.58 4.34 5.71
C GLU A 88 -4.47 4.36 4.18
N PRO A 89 -4.88 5.42 3.48
CA PRO A 89 -4.58 5.52 2.05
C PRO A 89 -3.10 5.37 1.70
N ALA A 90 -2.19 5.93 2.52
CA ALA A 90 -0.75 5.78 2.30
C ALA A 90 -0.30 4.31 2.49
N ARG A 91 -0.85 3.62 3.48
CA ARG A 91 -0.57 2.20 3.69
C ARG A 91 -1.06 1.35 2.52
N ARG A 92 -2.24 1.67 1.97
CA ARG A 92 -2.76 1.00 0.77
C ARG A 92 -1.83 1.23 -0.43
N ALA A 93 -1.37 2.47 -0.59
CA ALA A 93 -0.42 2.80 -1.66
C ALA A 93 0.87 2.00 -1.54
N ALA A 94 1.41 1.87 -0.32
CA ALA A 94 2.60 1.06 -0.08
C ALA A 94 2.38 -0.40 -0.47
N ARG A 95 1.23 -0.98 -0.11
CA ARG A 95 0.91 -2.37 -0.48
C ARG A 95 0.85 -2.56 -2.01
N ARG A 96 0.24 -1.60 -2.73
CA ARG A 96 0.20 -1.67 -4.19
C ARG A 96 1.61 -1.60 -4.79
N LEU A 97 2.48 -0.76 -4.23
CA LEU A 97 3.88 -0.64 -4.67
C LEU A 97 4.68 -1.91 -4.39
N VAL A 98 4.38 -2.63 -3.31
CA VAL A 98 5.00 -3.94 -3.04
C VAL A 98 4.68 -4.93 -4.18
N HIS A 99 3.44 -4.96 -4.63
CA HIS A 99 3.04 -5.87 -5.70
C HIS A 99 3.66 -5.49 -7.05
N ARG A 100 4.12 -4.24 -7.21
CA ARG A 100 4.87 -3.82 -8.41
C ARG A 100 6.38 -3.95 -8.22
N ASP A 101 6.82 -4.58 -7.14
CA ASP A 101 8.24 -4.79 -6.82
C ASP A 101 9.06 -3.51 -6.68
N GLU A 102 8.40 -2.40 -6.33
CA GLU A 102 9.08 -1.12 -6.17
C GLU A 102 9.53 -0.85 -4.73
N VAL A 103 8.83 -1.41 -3.75
CA VAL A 103 9.16 -1.23 -2.34
C VAL A 103 8.97 -2.54 -1.57
N VAL A 104 9.54 -2.59 -0.37
CA VAL A 104 9.25 -3.62 0.62
C VAL A 104 8.77 -2.94 1.90
N ILE A 105 8.00 -3.66 2.69
CA ILE A 105 7.50 -3.18 3.98
C ILE A 105 8.30 -3.86 5.07
N THR A 106 8.75 -3.09 6.05
CA THR A 106 9.53 -3.63 7.17
C THR A 106 8.91 -3.26 8.51
N GLN A 107 9.20 -4.08 9.51
CA GLN A 107 8.94 -3.80 10.92
C GLN A 107 10.17 -4.23 11.69
N LYS A 108 10.70 -3.34 12.51
CA LYS A 108 11.93 -3.60 13.29
C LYS A 108 13.09 -4.10 12.40
N GLY A 109 13.21 -3.51 11.20
CA GLY A 109 14.28 -3.82 10.26
C GLY A 109 14.11 -5.09 9.45
N ARG A 110 13.02 -5.82 9.62
CA ARG A 110 12.76 -7.07 8.89
C ARG A 110 11.59 -6.91 7.93
N GLU A 111 11.70 -7.52 6.75
CA GLU A 111 10.58 -7.56 5.82
C GLU A 111 9.42 -8.34 6.44
N VAL A 112 8.21 -7.82 6.25
CA VAL A 112 6.98 -8.45 6.71
C VAL A 112 5.99 -8.53 5.58
N ASP A 113 5.01 -9.43 5.71
CA ASP A 113 3.91 -9.53 4.76
C ASP A 113 3.02 -8.28 4.90
N PRO A 114 2.94 -7.43 3.88
CA PRO A 114 2.15 -6.20 3.97
C PRO A 114 0.66 -6.45 4.13
N SER A 115 0.17 -7.62 3.72
CA SER A 115 -1.25 -7.95 3.81
C SER A 115 -1.71 -8.19 5.24
N THR A 116 -0.82 -8.69 6.09
CA THR A 116 -1.15 -9.11 7.47
C THR A 116 -0.45 -8.29 8.54
N ALA A 117 0.54 -7.47 8.18
CA ALA A 117 1.29 -6.68 9.15
C ALA A 117 0.38 -5.73 9.93
N LYS A 118 0.52 -5.73 11.24
CA LYS A 118 -0.22 -4.86 12.15
C LYS A 118 0.73 -3.89 12.83
N GLY A 119 0.22 -2.70 13.14
CA GLY A 119 1.01 -1.67 13.81
C GLY A 119 1.87 -0.87 12.85
N PRO A 120 2.79 -0.07 13.38
CA PRO A 120 3.63 0.81 12.57
C PRO A 120 4.50 0.03 11.61
N ILE A 121 4.60 0.53 10.39
CA ILE A 121 5.44 -0.05 9.34
C ILE A 121 6.42 1.00 8.81
N ARG A 122 7.50 0.51 8.17
CA ARG A 122 8.43 1.34 7.42
C ARG A 122 8.43 0.86 5.98
N ILE A 123 8.69 1.77 5.06
CA ILE A 123 8.70 1.51 3.62
C ILE A 123 10.12 1.74 3.12
N ARG A 124 10.64 0.80 2.33
CA ARG A 124 12.00 0.87 1.79
C ARG A 124 11.97 0.51 0.31
N ARG A 125 12.83 1.17 -0.49
CA ARG A 125 12.98 0.79 -1.90
C ARG A 125 13.50 -0.65 -2.00
N THR A 126 12.99 -1.36 -2.99
CA THR A 126 13.51 -2.68 -3.36
C THR A 126 14.97 -2.53 -3.77
N PRO A 127 15.87 -3.44 -3.33
CA PRO A 127 17.28 -3.40 -3.71
C PRO A 127 17.51 -3.48 -5.21
#